data_c95f70b2dde789b473a2dfdae5cdfbdd
#
_entry.id   c95f70b2dde789b473a2dfdae5cdfbdd
#
_cell.length_a   1.000
_cell.length_b   1.000
_cell.length_c   1.000
_cell.angle_alpha   90.00
_cell.angle_beta   90.00
_cell.angle_gamma   90.00
#
_symmetry.space_group_name_H-M   'P 1'
#
loop_
_entity.id
_entity.type
_entity.pdbx_description
1 polymer ?
#
loop_
_entity_poly.entity_id
_entity_poly.type
_entity_poly.pdbx_seq_one_letter_code
_entity_poly.pdbx_strand_id
1 'polypeptide(L)'
;MITSQKWRSATAAILALGITVGTSAPLVVATPAEAQQRISQFDSIRIPSGSVIPVSYEKDKIVVTREETAPLTLTVAQDIRTPQGRVLIPRGSEIVGVLQPVTRGNQMGTQFIARELIISRPQRYRIDGNSGIITRTQRAQKGAGTGSLAQGAALGAAAAAALAGITGDKAIATEEVLGGAGIGAIAGVLLGRRSVDVLVIRPEQDLAVRLRSDIVLR
;
A
#
# COMPACT_ATOMS: atom_id res chain seq x y z
N MET A 1 -3.26 -21.60 68.09
CA MET A 1 -3.49 -20.39 68.91
C MET A 1 -4.57 -19.62 68.23
N ILE A 2 -5.84 -19.80 68.61
CA ILE A 2 -6.59 -18.96 69.55
C ILE A 2 -6.78 -17.56 68.89
N THR A 3 -7.96 -17.04 68.61
CA THR A 3 -9.29 -17.15 69.17
C THR A 3 -10.34 -16.49 68.28
N SER A 4 -11.48 -17.11 68.28
CA SER A 4 -12.82 -16.63 67.98
C SER A 4 -13.23 -15.37 68.74
N GLN A 5 -14.10 -14.54 68.17
CA GLN A 5 -15.16 -13.93 68.99
C GLN A 5 -16.39 -13.55 68.16
N LYS A 6 -17.48 -14.20 68.60
CA LYS A 6 -18.90 -13.91 68.30
C LYS A 6 -19.35 -12.75 69.15
N TRP A 7 -20.33 -11.96 68.73
CA TRP A 7 -21.39 -11.33 69.56
C TRP A 7 -22.53 -10.91 68.65
N ARG A 8 -23.65 -11.46 68.60
CA ARG A 8 -24.90 -11.59 69.40
C ARG A 8 -25.65 -10.28 69.60
N SER A 9 -26.78 -10.21 68.91
CA SER A 9 -28.14 -9.81 69.20
C SER A 9 -28.42 -8.58 70.08
N ALA A 10 -29.33 -7.75 69.56
CA ALA A 10 -30.48 -7.30 70.39
C ALA A 10 -31.61 -6.74 69.51
N THR A 11 -32.76 -7.31 69.72
CA THR A 11 -34.09 -6.92 69.27
C THR A 11 -34.55 -5.63 69.94
N ALA A 12 -35.27 -4.77 69.22
CA ALA A 12 -36.29 -3.89 69.85
C ALA A 12 -37.40 -3.60 68.86
N ALA A 13 -38.56 -4.09 69.14
CA ALA A 13 -39.83 -3.78 68.50
C ALA A 13 -40.38 -2.46 69.06
N ILE A 14 -40.87 -1.58 68.26
CA ILE A 14 -41.85 -0.55 68.64
C ILE A 14 -42.87 -0.43 67.52
N LEU A 15 -44.10 -0.79 67.87
CA LEU A 15 -45.37 -0.54 67.20
C LEU A 15 -45.68 0.96 67.29
N ALA A 16 -45.95 1.62 66.18
CA ALA A 16 -46.77 2.83 66.20
C ALA A 16 -47.72 2.83 65.01
N LEU A 17 -48.97 2.68 65.32
CA LEU A 17 -50.14 2.80 64.48
C LEU A 17 -50.29 4.28 64.08
N GLY A 18 -50.29 4.56 62.81
CA GLY A 18 -50.62 5.90 62.22
C GLY A 18 -51.28 5.74 60.86
N ILE A 19 -52.61 5.79 60.90
CA ILE A 19 -53.45 5.86 59.70
C ILE A 19 -53.38 7.28 59.18
N THR A 20 -52.85 7.47 57.93
CA THR A 20 -53.13 8.66 57.12
C THR A 20 -53.50 8.25 55.70
N VAL A 21 -54.71 8.68 55.38
CA VAL A 21 -55.39 8.57 54.15
C VAL A 21 -54.65 9.35 53.04
N GLY A 22 -54.50 8.71 51.87
CA GLY A 22 -54.69 9.34 50.58
C GLY A 22 -53.57 10.10 49.94
N THR A 23 -53.10 9.60 48.94
CA THR A 23 -53.04 10.10 47.58
C THR A 23 -52.18 9.14 46.76
N SER A 24 -52.84 8.37 45.95
CA SER A 24 -52.21 7.55 44.92
C SER A 24 -51.57 8.48 43.85
N ALA A 25 -50.32 8.83 44.02
CA ALA A 25 -49.53 9.36 42.95
C ALA A 25 -49.05 8.18 42.07
N PRO A 26 -49.31 8.17 40.77
CA PRO A 26 -48.75 7.16 39.91
C PRO A 26 -47.22 7.34 39.91
N LEU A 27 -46.51 6.36 40.45
CA LEU A 27 -45.09 6.20 40.22
C LEU A 27 -44.90 6.00 38.74
N VAL A 28 -44.54 7.10 38.03
CA VAL A 28 -44.00 7.04 36.70
C VAL A 28 -42.64 6.39 36.90
N VAL A 29 -42.58 5.07 36.74
CA VAL A 29 -41.34 4.36 36.53
C VAL A 29 -40.76 4.88 35.23
N ALA A 30 -39.86 5.85 35.32
CA ALA A 30 -39.02 6.24 34.21
C ALA A 30 -38.19 5.00 33.89
N THR A 31 -38.64 4.25 32.89
CA THR A 31 -37.77 3.28 32.22
C THR A 31 -36.52 4.04 31.78
N PRO A 32 -35.31 3.63 32.21
CA PRO A 32 -34.11 4.21 31.60
C PRO A 32 -34.27 4.00 30.10
N ALA A 33 -34.43 5.09 29.37
CA ALA A 33 -34.27 5.07 27.95
C ALA A 33 -32.82 4.59 27.73
N GLU A 34 -32.68 3.31 27.44
CA GLU A 34 -31.46 2.81 26.85
C GLU A 34 -31.31 3.60 25.54
N ALA A 35 -30.59 4.70 25.66
CA ALA A 35 -30.00 5.33 24.50
C ALA A 35 -29.10 4.26 23.89
N GLN A 36 -29.70 3.41 23.06
CA GLN A 36 -28.98 2.63 22.08
C GLN A 36 -28.21 3.64 21.26
N GLN A 37 -27.01 3.97 21.72
CA GLN A 37 -25.98 4.47 20.85
C GLN A 37 -25.86 3.41 19.75
N ARG A 38 -26.67 3.58 18.71
CA ARG A 38 -26.33 3.09 17.40
C ARG A 38 -25.06 3.86 17.03
N ILE A 39 -23.94 3.39 17.56
CA ILE A 39 -22.66 3.60 16.92
C ILE A 39 -22.93 3.06 15.54
N SER A 40 -23.16 3.96 14.60
CA SER A 40 -23.03 3.67 13.19
C SER A 40 -21.59 3.16 13.07
N GLN A 41 -21.42 1.87 13.18
CA GLN A 41 -20.24 1.20 12.68
C GLN A 41 -20.29 1.48 11.20
N PHE A 42 -19.76 2.66 10.84
CA PHE A 42 -19.25 2.82 9.51
C PHE A 42 -18.29 1.65 9.37
N ASP A 43 -18.68 0.68 8.59
CA ASP A 43 -17.93 -0.52 8.28
C ASP A 43 -16.65 -0.06 7.57
N SER A 44 -15.74 0.53 8.35
CA SER A 44 -14.43 0.93 7.85
C SER A 44 -13.69 -0.36 7.58
N ILE A 45 -13.64 -0.69 6.31
CA ILE A 45 -12.99 -1.89 5.85
C ILE A 45 -11.50 -1.68 5.99
N ARG A 46 -10.88 -2.49 6.81
CA ARG A 46 -9.44 -2.45 7.05
C ARG A 46 -8.75 -3.56 6.26
N ILE A 47 -7.73 -3.19 5.50
CA ILE A 47 -6.77 -4.12 4.91
C ILE A 47 -5.53 -4.08 5.80
N PRO A 48 -5.16 -5.19 6.45
CA PRO A 48 -4.07 -5.19 7.41
C PRO A 48 -2.70 -5.00 6.75
N SER A 49 -1.77 -4.43 7.49
CA SER A 49 -0.36 -4.40 7.13
C SER A 49 0.16 -5.82 6.89
N GLY A 50 1.15 -5.96 6.03
CA GLY A 50 1.65 -7.27 5.59
C GLY A 50 0.87 -7.88 4.43
N SER A 51 -0.34 -7.39 4.11
CA SER A 51 -1.09 -7.83 2.93
C SER A 51 -0.29 -7.58 1.66
N VAL A 52 -0.35 -8.54 0.74
CA VAL A 52 0.35 -8.44 -0.55
C VAL A 52 -0.68 -8.16 -1.64
N ILE A 53 -0.46 -7.11 -2.40
CA ILE A 53 -1.28 -6.73 -3.54
C ILE A 53 -0.53 -7.13 -4.80
N PRO A 54 -1.01 -8.13 -5.54
CA PRO A 54 -0.43 -8.50 -6.83
C PRO A 54 -0.73 -7.42 -7.86
N VAL A 55 0.26 -7.11 -8.67
CA VAL A 55 0.20 -6.03 -9.65
C VAL A 55 0.57 -6.52 -11.02
N SER A 56 0.11 -5.79 -12.03
CA SER A 56 0.51 -5.91 -13.43
C SER A 56 0.90 -4.55 -13.96
N TYR A 57 1.53 -4.56 -15.11
CA TYR A 57 1.90 -3.36 -15.84
C TYR A 57 1.64 -3.58 -17.34
N GLU A 58 1.50 -2.50 -18.09
CA GLU A 58 1.21 -2.56 -19.52
C GLU A 58 2.29 -3.29 -20.35
N LYS A 59 3.55 -3.14 -19.93
CA LYS A 59 4.69 -3.78 -20.59
C LYS A 59 5.20 -4.98 -19.77
N ASP A 60 5.70 -5.99 -20.44
CA ASP A 60 6.20 -7.22 -19.81
C ASP A 60 7.42 -6.99 -18.91
N LYS A 61 8.17 -5.93 -19.17
CA LYS A 61 9.37 -5.59 -18.42
C LYS A 61 9.58 -4.09 -18.32
N ILE A 62 10.27 -3.69 -17.26
CA ILE A 62 10.72 -2.31 -17.03
C ILE A 62 12.23 -2.35 -16.92
N VAL A 63 12.90 -1.43 -17.61
CA VAL A 63 14.35 -1.30 -17.59
C VAL A 63 14.74 0.05 -17.01
N VAL A 64 15.52 0.04 -15.94
CA VAL A 64 16.03 1.24 -15.28
C VAL A 64 17.52 1.12 -15.00
N THR A 65 18.20 2.23 -14.83
CA THR A 65 19.56 2.20 -14.30
C THR A 65 19.55 2.00 -12.78
N ARG A 66 20.70 1.63 -12.20
CA ARG A 66 20.80 1.36 -10.75
C ARG A 66 20.52 2.58 -9.87
N GLU A 67 20.79 3.76 -10.38
CA GLU A 67 20.70 5.02 -9.63
C GLU A 67 19.44 5.81 -10.00
N GLU A 68 18.59 5.25 -10.84
CA GLU A 68 17.44 5.94 -11.39
C GLU A 68 16.24 5.91 -10.42
N THR A 69 15.63 7.07 -10.29
CA THR A 69 14.30 7.20 -9.65
C THR A 69 13.30 7.51 -10.75
N ALA A 70 12.27 6.66 -10.87
CA ALA A 70 11.25 6.81 -11.91
C ALA A 70 9.84 6.72 -11.32
N PRO A 71 8.92 7.62 -11.66
CA PRO A 71 7.52 7.48 -11.30
C PRO A 71 6.94 6.26 -12.03
N LEU A 72 6.08 5.52 -11.35
CA LEU A 72 5.47 4.33 -11.91
C LEU A 72 4.05 4.17 -11.37
N THR A 73 3.12 3.89 -12.27
CA THR A 73 1.75 3.50 -11.93
C THR A 73 1.55 2.04 -12.32
N LEU A 74 1.18 1.23 -11.35
CA LEU A 74 0.91 -0.19 -11.51
C LEU A 74 -0.60 -0.43 -11.44
N THR A 75 -1.07 -1.49 -12.06
CA THR A 75 -2.47 -1.92 -12.01
C THR A 75 -2.61 -3.11 -11.08
N VAL A 76 -3.64 -3.14 -10.25
CA VAL A 76 -3.96 -4.30 -9.41
C VAL A 76 -4.38 -5.46 -10.30
N ALA A 77 -3.66 -6.57 -10.25
CA ALA A 77 -3.83 -7.70 -11.16
C ALA A 77 -5.06 -8.55 -10.86
N GLN A 78 -5.51 -8.58 -9.61
CA GLN A 78 -6.68 -9.36 -9.18
C GLN A 78 -7.40 -8.69 -8.01
N ASP A 79 -8.68 -9.04 -7.82
CA ASP A 79 -9.47 -8.52 -6.70
C ASP A 79 -8.86 -8.92 -5.35
N ILE A 80 -8.70 -7.96 -4.45
CA ILE A 80 -8.39 -8.22 -3.05
C ILE A 80 -9.72 -8.35 -2.30
N ARG A 81 -9.93 -9.50 -1.68
CA ARG A 81 -11.20 -9.85 -1.02
C ARG A 81 -11.02 -10.13 0.46
N THR A 82 -12.07 -9.91 1.23
CA THR A 82 -12.16 -10.41 2.61
C THR A 82 -12.34 -11.92 2.61
N PRO A 83 -12.11 -12.61 3.75
CA PRO A 83 -12.45 -14.03 3.92
C PRO A 83 -13.93 -14.35 3.61
N GLN A 84 -14.82 -13.36 3.76
CA GLN A 84 -16.25 -13.49 3.45
C GLN A 84 -16.59 -13.24 1.97
N GLY A 85 -15.57 -13.02 1.11
CA GLY A 85 -15.71 -12.84 -0.33
C GLY A 85 -16.00 -11.40 -0.78
N ARG A 86 -16.13 -10.42 0.13
CA ARG A 86 -16.35 -9.01 -0.22
C ARG A 86 -15.09 -8.42 -0.87
N VAL A 87 -15.24 -7.79 -2.02
CA VAL A 87 -14.14 -7.12 -2.72
C VAL A 87 -13.76 -5.84 -1.97
N LEU A 88 -12.48 -5.70 -1.65
CA LEU A 88 -11.89 -4.54 -1.00
C LEU A 88 -11.19 -3.63 -2.00
N ILE A 89 -10.35 -4.20 -2.83
CA ILE A 89 -9.68 -3.52 -3.94
C ILE A 89 -10.01 -4.29 -5.20
N PRO A 90 -10.77 -3.70 -6.13
CA PRO A 90 -11.07 -4.33 -7.40
C PRO A 90 -9.81 -4.48 -8.26
N ARG A 91 -9.77 -5.52 -9.06
CA ARG A 91 -8.86 -5.61 -10.20
C ARG A 91 -8.98 -4.35 -11.07
N GLY A 92 -7.87 -3.87 -11.60
CA GLY A 92 -7.83 -2.67 -12.42
C GLY A 92 -7.68 -1.37 -11.62
N SER A 93 -7.68 -1.44 -10.26
CA SER A 93 -7.28 -0.28 -9.44
C SER A 93 -5.84 0.10 -9.71
N GLU A 94 -5.51 1.38 -9.58
CA GLU A 94 -4.16 1.89 -9.85
C GLU A 94 -3.38 2.09 -8.55
N ILE A 95 -2.11 1.72 -8.56
CA ILE A 95 -1.15 2.00 -7.47
C ILE A 95 -0.09 2.94 -8.00
N VAL A 96 -0.11 4.18 -7.53
CA VAL A 96 0.85 5.20 -7.90
C VAL A 96 2.01 5.20 -6.92
N GLY A 97 3.22 5.22 -7.44
CA GLY A 97 4.43 5.21 -6.64
C GLY A 97 5.66 5.60 -7.42
N VAL A 98 6.80 5.23 -6.87
CA VAL A 98 8.10 5.49 -7.48
C VAL A 98 9.01 4.26 -7.37
N LEU A 99 9.73 3.97 -8.43
CA LEU A 99 10.92 3.13 -8.36
C LEU A 99 12.06 3.98 -7.83
N GLN A 100 12.76 3.52 -6.82
CA GLN A 100 13.91 4.23 -6.27
C GLN A 100 15.07 3.29 -5.96
N PRO A 101 16.31 3.75 -6.08
CA PRO A 101 17.48 2.98 -5.70
C PRO A 101 17.47 2.71 -4.20
N VAL A 102 17.88 1.51 -3.83
CA VAL A 102 18.00 1.09 -2.43
C VAL A 102 19.27 0.29 -2.25
N THR A 103 19.95 0.55 -1.15
CA THR A 103 21.14 -0.19 -0.76
C THR A 103 20.85 -1.00 0.49
N ARG A 104 21.10 -2.29 0.46
CA ARG A 104 20.98 -3.19 1.59
C ARG A 104 22.30 -3.93 1.83
N GLY A 105 23.02 -3.51 2.86
CA GLY A 105 24.39 -4.00 3.06
C GLY A 105 25.26 -3.63 1.85
N ASN A 106 25.85 -4.63 1.20
CA ASN A 106 26.72 -4.44 0.03
C ASN A 106 26.00 -4.60 -1.32
N GLN A 107 24.66 -4.76 -1.31
CA GLN A 107 23.86 -4.92 -2.52
C GLN A 107 23.10 -3.65 -2.85
N MET A 108 23.30 -3.17 -4.07
CA MET A 108 22.48 -2.10 -4.67
C MET A 108 21.39 -2.73 -5.54
N GLY A 109 20.19 -2.21 -5.42
CA GLY A 109 19.04 -2.61 -6.21
C GLY A 109 18.05 -1.47 -6.35
N THR A 110 16.90 -1.76 -6.91
CA THR A 110 15.77 -0.83 -6.95
C THR A 110 14.56 -1.44 -6.24
N GLN A 111 13.68 -0.59 -5.74
CA GLN A 111 12.48 -0.98 -5.04
C GLN A 111 11.35 -0.03 -5.44
N PHE A 112 10.15 -0.58 -5.64
CA PHE A 112 8.96 0.23 -5.84
C PHE A 112 8.39 0.62 -4.48
N ILE A 113 8.13 1.91 -4.29
CA ILE A 113 7.47 2.48 -3.11
C ILE A 113 6.10 2.98 -3.54
N ALA A 114 5.07 2.30 -3.06
CA ALA A 114 3.68 2.66 -3.29
C ALA A 114 3.29 3.81 -2.35
N ARG A 115 2.63 4.83 -2.89
CA ARG A 115 2.20 6.03 -2.16
C ARG A 115 0.71 6.24 -2.18
N GLU A 116 0.04 5.89 -3.26
CA GLU A 116 -1.38 6.12 -3.46
C GLU A 116 -2.04 4.92 -4.13
N LEU A 117 -3.24 4.59 -3.67
CA LEU A 117 -4.13 3.62 -4.28
C LEU A 117 -5.36 4.37 -4.82
N ILE A 118 -5.66 4.20 -6.08
CA ILE A 118 -6.81 4.77 -6.77
C ILE A 118 -7.74 3.61 -7.15
N ILE A 119 -8.85 3.48 -6.42
CA ILE A 119 -9.84 2.43 -6.69
C ILE A 119 -10.75 2.84 -7.85
N SER A 120 -11.22 4.09 -7.80
CA SER A 120 -11.99 4.74 -8.85
C SER A 120 -11.85 6.25 -8.68
N ARG A 121 -11.92 6.99 -9.76
CA ARG A 121 -11.91 8.46 -9.64
C ARG A 121 -13.27 8.95 -9.16
N PRO A 122 -13.39 9.68 -8.01
CA PRO A 122 -12.31 10.37 -7.29
C PRO A 122 -11.70 9.63 -6.08
N GLN A 123 -12.01 8.37 -5.83
CA GLN A 123 -11.59 7.64 -4.63
C GLN A 123 -10.09 7.33 -4.63
N ARG A 124 -9.34 8.07 -3.83
CA ARG A 124 -7.90 7.95 -3.66
C ARG A 124 -7.56 7.72 -2.20
N TYR A 125 -6.69 6.77 -1.93
CA TYR A 125 -6.24 6.43 -0.59
C TYR A 125 -4.73 6.51 -0.52
N ARG A 126 -4.22 7.23 0.48
CA ARG A 126 -2.78 7.20 0.76
C ARG A 126 -2.43 5.84 1.33
N ILE A 127 -1.42 5.20 0.78
CA ILE A 127 -0.93 3.90 1.22
C ILE A 127 0.58 3.97 1.50
N ASP A 128 1.04 3.09 2.37
CA ASP A 128 2.46 2.83 2.57
C ASP A 128 2.72 1.35 2.27
N GLY A 129 3.42 1.11 1.20
CA GLY A 129 3.75 -0.24 0.75
C GLY A 129 4.99 -0.25 -0.11
N ASN A 130 5.61 -1.39 -0.22
CA ASN A 130 6.81 -1.54 -1.04
C ASN A 130 6.87 -2.93 -1.68
N SER A 131 7.59 -3.01 -2.81
CA SER A 131 7.95 -4.29 -3.43
C SER A 131 9.14 -4.94 -2.73
N GLY A 132 9.51 -6.12 -3.18
CA GLY A 132 10.85 -6.68 -2.94
C GLY A 132 11.94 -5.78 -3.52
N ILE A 133 13.19 -6.00 -3.06
CA ILE A 133 14.36 -5.33 -3.65
C ILE A 133 14.78 -6.12 -4.88
N ILE A 134 14.92 -5.43 -6.00
CA ILE A 134 15.27 -6.02 -7.29
C ILE A 134 16.74 -5.71 -7.55
N THR A 135 17.54 -6.76 -7.64
CA THR A 135 19.00 -6.68 -7.86
C THR A 135 19.42 -7.27 -9.19
N ARG A 136 18.48 -7.81 -9.97
CA ARG A 136 18.76 -8.47 -11.26
C ARG A 136 19.28 -7.47 -12.26
N THR A 137 20.54 -7.54 -12.58
CA THR A 137 21.22 -6.64 -13.50
C THR A 137 21.49 -7.36 -14.83
N GLN A 138 21.31 -6.64 -15.93
CA GLN A 138 21.78 -7.06 -17.27
C GLN A 138 22.71 -6.01 -17.83
N ARG A 139 23.74 -6.50 -18.52
CA ARG A 139 24.69 -5.61 -19.22
C ARG A 139 24.25 -5.43 -20.66
N ALA A 140 23.98 -4.21 -21.02
CA ALA A 140 23.75 -3.80 -22.39
C ALA A 140 25.08 -3.38 -23.03
N GLN A 141 25.42 -3.91 -24.22
CA GLN A 141 26.64 -3.61 -24.96
C GLN A 141 26.28 -3.18 -26.36
N LYS A 142 27.12 -2.35 -26.97
CA LYS A 142 26.95 -1.93 -28.35
C LYS A 142 27.00 -3.16 -29.30
N GLY A 143 25.92 -3.35 -30.06
CA GLY A 143 25.82 -4.44 -31.04
C GLY A 143 25.34 -5.79 -30.51
N ALA A 144 25.21 -5.98 -29.22
CA ALA A 144 24.73 -7.24 -28.66
C ALA A 144 23.56 -7.03 -27.69
N GLY A 145 22.37 -7.46 -28.06
CA GLY A 145 21.22 -7.60 -27.14
C GLY A 145 20.50 -6.33 -26.73
N THR A 146 20.94 -5.12 -27.17
CA THR A 146 20.30 -3.86 -26.80
C THR A 146 18.88 -3.74 -27.33
N GLY A 147 18.66 -4.15 -28.58
CA GLY A 147 17.33 -4.15 -29.21
C GLY A 147 16.37 -5.07 -28.47
N SER A 148 16.80 -6.26 -28.05
CA SER A 148 15.95 -7.20 -27.29
C SER A 148 15.65 -6.74 -25.85
N LEU A 149 16.52 -5.91 -25.26
CA LEU A 149 16.26 -5.30 -23.96
C LEU A 149 15.18 -4.22 -24.03
N ALA A 150 15.23 -3.39 -25.09
CA ALA A 150 14.27 -2.31 -25.30
C ALA A 150 12.93 -2.82 -25.84
N GLN A 151 12.93 -3.89 -26.63
CA GLN A 151 11.71 -4.41 -27.24
C GLN A 151 10.68 -4.86 -26.19
N GLY A 152 9.49 -4.26 -26.22
CA GLY A 152 8.40 -4.55 -25.30
C GLY A 152 8.66 -4.14 -23.83
N ALA A 153 9.65 -3.24 -23.61
CA ALA A 153 9.98 -2.75 -22.29
C ALA A 153 9.55 -1.29 -22.11
N ALA A 154 9.13 -0.93 -20.89
CA ALA A 154 9.10 0.46 -20.48
C ALA A 154 10.48 0.85 -19.95
N LEU A 155 10.99 1.96 -20.39
CA LEU A 155 12.33 2.43 -20.06
C LEU A 155 12.28 3.58 -19.06
N GLY A 156 13.10 3.55 -18.05
CA GLY A 156 13.41 4.73 -17.28
C GLY A 156 14.16 5.75 -18.14
N ALA A 157 14.09 7.03 -17.80
CA ALA A 157 14.72 8.08 -18.61
C ALA A 157 16.25 7.91 -18.74
N ALA A 158 16.90 7.50 -17.64
CA ALA A 158 18.33 7.25 -17.64
C ALA A 158 18.68 5.98 -18.44
N ALA A 159 17.87 4.92 -18.32
CA ALA A 159 18.07 3.69 -19.08
C ALA A 159 17.85 3.92 -20.58
N ALA A 160 16.82 4.67 -20.97
CA ALA A 160 16.55 5.04 -22.35
C ALA A 160 17.72 5.83 -22.96
N ALA A 161 18.21 6.85 -22.25
CA ALA A 161 19.35 7.64 -22.69
C ALA A 161 20.64 6.81 -22.81
N ALA A 162 20.87 5.89 -21.88
CA ALA A 162 22.03 5.00 -21.90
C ALA A 162 21.98 4.02 -23.08
N LEU A 163 20.82 3.41 -23.34
CA LEU A 163 20.62 2.49 -24.45
C LEU A 163 20.72 3.23 -25.80
N ALA A 164 20.09 4.40 -25.95
CA ALA A 164 20.17 5.23 -27.11
C ALA A 164 21.63 5.65 -27.43
N GLY A 165 22.40 6.01 -26.39
CA GLY A 165 23.82 6.35 -26.52
C GLY A 165 24.69 5.19 -27.02
N ILE A 166 24.36 3.96 -26.70
CA ILE A 166 25.07 2.75 -27.11
C ILE A 166 24.66 2.34 -28.55
N THR A 167 23.38 2.39 -28.88
CA THR A 167 22.83 1.94 -30.17
C THR A 167 22.89 3.00 -31.23
N GLY A 168 22.88 4.28 -30.85
CA GLY A 168 22.70 5.40 -31.76
C GLY A 168 21.24 5.61 -32.19
N ASP A 169 20.31 4.85 -31.64
CA ASP A 169 18.89 4.91 -31.95
C ASP A 169 18.17 5.93 -31.07
N LYS A 170 17.78 7.05 -31.69
CA LYS A 170 17.06 8.13 -31.00
C LYS A 170 15.59 7.80 -30.71
N ALA A 171 15.02 6.80 -31.40
CA ALA A 171 13.62 6.41 -31.23
C ALA A 171 13.37 5.76 -29.86
N ILE A 172 14.36 5.09 -29.27
CA ILE A 172 14.29 4.50 -27.93
C ILE A 172 14.01 5.56 -26.84
N ALA A 173 14.36 6.81 -27.14
CA ALA A 173 14.29 7.89 -26.13
C ALA A 173 12.91 8.55 -26.01
N THR A 174 11.95 8.31 -26.88
CA THR A 174 10.73 9.13 -26.98
C THR A 174 9.42 8.42 -26.66
N GLU A 175 9.27 7.15 -26.97
CA GLU A 175 7.96 6.49 -26.91
C GLU A 175 7.72 5.61 -25.70
N GLU A 176 8.76 5.20 -24.98
CA GLU A 176 8.66 4.17 -23.93
C GLU A 176 9.15 4.63 -22.56
N VAL A 177 9.31 5.94 -22.33
CA VAL A 177 9.85 6.48 -21.09
C VAL A 177 8.78 6.52 -19.99
N LEU A 178 9.10 5.92 -18.85
CA LEU A 178 8.28 5.97 -17.64
C LEU A 178 8.03 7.42 -17.18
N GLY A 179 6.75 7.78 -17.07
CA GLY A 179 6.34 9.05 -16.48
C GLY A 179 6.51 10.30 -17.34
N GLY A 180 6.84 10.18 -18.63
CA GLY A 180 6.90 11.34 -19.53
C GLY A 180 7.90 12.43 -19.12
N ALA A 181 8.80 12.14 -18.18
CA ALA A 181 9.81 13.08 -17.71
C ALA A 181 10.88 13.27 -18.80
N GLY A 182 10.96 14.47 -19.30
CA GLY A 182 11.83 14.84 -20.39
C GLY A 182 13.29 14.40 -20.23
N ILE A 183 13.82 13.94 -21.29
CA ILE A 183 15.15 13.33 -21.52
C ILE A 183 16.33 14.31 -21.26
N GLY A 184 16.06 15.52 -20.72
CA GLY A 184 17.00 16.64 -20.82
C GLY A 184 18.27 16.54 -19.98
N ALA A 185 18.34 15.77 -18.89
CA ALA A 185 19.39 15.98 -17.91
C ALA A 185 20.51 14.92 -17.84
N ILE A 186 20.32 13.72 -18.37
CA ILE A 186 21.25 12.59 -18.15
C ILE A 186 21.97 12.14 -19.42
N ALA A 187 21.51 12.53 -20.59
CA ALA A 187 22.11 12.13 -21.86
C ALA A 187 23.61 12.52 -22.02
N GLY A 188 24.03 13.59 -21.35
CA GLY A 188 25.42 14.08 -21.43
C GLY A 188 26.44 13.21 -20.69
N VAL A 189 26.07 12.44 -19.71
CA VAL A 189 27.02 11.68 -18.86
C VAL A 189 27.31 10.29 -19.43
N LEU A 190 26.44 9.76 -20.29
CA LEU A 190 26.52 8.39 -20.80
C LEU A 190 27.03 8.25 -22.23
N LEU A 191 27.19 9.39 -22.94
CA LEU A 191 27.75 9.42 -24.29
C LEU A 191 29.20 8.94 -24.25
N GLY A 192 29.48 7.86 -24.96
CA GLY A 192 30.84 7.30 -25.12
C GLY A 192 31.11 6.01 -24.35
N ARG A 193 30.17 5.52 -23.50
CA ARG A 193 30.30 4.20 -22.86
C ARG A 193 30.00 3.08 -23.88
N ARG A 194 30.80 2.03 -23.86
CA ARG A 194 30.57 0.84 -24.72
C ARG A 194 29.60 -0.17 -24.09
N SER A 195 29.28 -0.01 -22.82
CA SER A 195 28.32 -0.86 -22.09
C SER A 195 27.71 -0.10 -20.91
N VAL A 196 26.51 -0.49 -20.54
CA VAL A 196 25.81 -0.01 -19.34
C VAL A 196 25.15 -1.19 -18.63
N ASP A 197 25.19 -1.18 -17.31
CA ASP A 197 24.48 -2.15 -16.49
C ASP A 197 23.09 -1.57 -16.16
N VAL A 198 22.05 -2.30 -16.54
CA VAL A 198 20.65 -1.94 -16.30
C VAL A 198 19.99 -2.99 -15.42
N LEU A 199 19.01 -2.58 -14.65
CA LEU A 199 18.11 -3.47 -13.90
C LEU A 199 16.91 -3.80 -14.78
N VAL A 200 16.60 -5.07 -14.88
CA VAL A 200 15.43 -5.57 -15.62
C VAL A 200 14.42 -6.10 -14.61
N ILE A 201 13.27 -5.44 -14.58
CA ILE A 201 12.17 -5.70 -13.67
C ILE A 201 11.06 -6.38 -14.45
N ARG A 202 10.50 -7.45 -13.91
CA ARG A 202 9.28 -8.09 -14.40
C ARG A 202 8.14 -7.73 -13.46
N PRO A 203 7.21 -6.84 -13.87
CA PRO A 203 6.23 -6.26 -12.95
C PRO A 203 5.43 -7.27 -12.16
N GLU A 204 4.93 -8.31 -12.81
CA GLU A 204 4.09 -9.33 -12.17
C GLU A 204 4.84 -10.19 -11.14
N GLN A 205 6.15 -10.36 -11.32
CA GLN A 205 6.97 -11.19 -10.45
C GLN A 205 7.69 -10.41 -9.35
N ASP A 206 8.14 -9.21 -9.71
CA ASP A 206 9.08 -8.45 -8.90
C ASP A 206 8.41 -7.30 -8.12
N LEU A 207 7.24 -6.80 -8.57
CA LEU A 207 6.62 -5.58 -8.05
C LEU A 207 5.40 -5.80 -7.18
N ALA A 208 5.11 -7.04 -6.76
CA ALA A 208 4.02 -7.27 -5.79
C ALA A 208 4.21 -6.35 -4.57
N VAL A 209 3.18 -5.56 -4.25
CA VAL A 209 3.24 -4.54 -3.19
C VAL A 209 2.83 -5.14 -1.87
N ARG A 210 3.75 -5.15 -0.89
CA ARG A 210 3.45 -5.50 0.50
C ARG A 210 3.14 -4.24 1.28
N LEU A 211 1.98 -4.18 1.91
CA LEU A 211 1.59 -3.07 2.77
C LEU A 211 2.43 -3.02 4.03
N ARG A 212 2.89 -1.83 4.41
CA ARG A 212 3.62 -1.56 5.65
C ARG A 212 2.71 -1.03 6.75
N SER A 213 1.60 -0.41 6.37
CA SER A 213 0.55 0.07 7.26
C SER A 213 -0.82 -0.41 6.81
N ASP A 214 -1.77 -0.40 7.74
CA ASP A 214 -3.15 -0.74 7.43
C ASP A 214 -3.78 0.31 6.51
N ILE A 215 -4.62 -0.13 5.59
CA ILE A 215 -5.46 0.77 4.77
C ILE A 215 -6.88 0.73 5.32
N VAL A 216 -7.44 1.90 5.59
CA VAL A 216 -8.85 2.07 5.97
C VAL A 216 -9.60 2.62 4.77
N LEU A 217 -10.45 1.80 4.17
CA LEU A 217 -11.34 2.18 3.08
C LEU A 217 -12.65 2.70 3.68
N ARG A 218 -13.13 3.83 3.18
CA ARG A 218 -14.39 4.46 3.62
C ARG A 218 -15.35 4.59 2.46
#